data_1fa1769e6d68a7b2e7f0b9caa3888dc7
#
_entry.id   1fa1769e6d68a7b2e7f0b9caa3888dc7
#
_cell.length_a   1.000
_cell.length_b   1.000
_cell.length_c   1.000
_cell.angle_alpha   90.00
_cell.angle_beta   90.00
_cell.angle_gamma   90.00
#
_symmetry.space_group_name_H-M   'P 1'
#
loop_
_entity.id
_entity.type
_entity.pdbx_description
1 polymer ?
#
loop_
_entity_poly.entity_id
_entity_poly.type
_entity_poly.pdbx_seq_one_letter_code
_entity_poly.pdbx_strand_id
1 'polypeptide(L)'
;MVKEYRTIREVVGPLMLVEGVSGVTYNELVEIRQEDGDLRRGKVLEVMGDKALVQLFENSQGLKISTSKARFLGKSMELGVSADMLGRVFDGIGRTKDGGPDILAEKSLDINGQPINPTARDYPDEFIQTGVSAIDGLNTLVRGQKLPVFSASGLPHANLAAQIARQAKVLGDEGNFAVVFAAVGITFEEADFFIQDFKRTGAIDRTVLFMNLANDPAIERIATPRMALTAAEYLAFDKGMHVLVIITDITNYAEALREVSAARKEVPGRRGYPGYLYTDLATMYERAGRLKGSKGSITMIPILTMPEDDKTHPIPDLTGYITEGQIILSRELHKRGVVPPVDVLPSLSRLKDKGIGKGKTREDHADTMNQLFACYARGKECKELAAILGDAALTEVDKLYAKFAGEFEKRYVSQGFQKNRSIEETLDLGWELLGILPRSELKRIKDVYLDKYYKKAEEN
;
A
#
# COMPACT_ATOMS: atom_id res chain seq x y z
N MET A 1 18.26 28.58 14.20
CA MET A 1 17.85 29.84 14.89
C MET A 1 16.51 30.26 14.27
N VAL A 2 15.48 30.42 15.07
CA VAL A 2 14.13 30.81 14.58
C VAL A 2 14.18 32.25 14.10
N LYS A 3 13.70 32.51 12.88
CA LYS A 3 13.63 33.84 12.27
C LYS A 3 12.21 34.20 11.90
N GLU A 4 11.75 35.40 12.24
CA GLU A 4 10.40 35.89 11.97
C GLU A 4 10.45 37.08 10.99
N TYR A 5 9.63 37.00 9.94
CA TYR A 5 9.54 38.01 8.90
C TYR A 5 8.09 38.52 8.75
N ARG A 6 7.95 39.82 8.50
CA ARG A 6 6.66 40.50 8.17
C ARG A 6 6.55 40.84 6.69
N THR A 7 7.47 40.34 5.89
CA THR A 7 7.64 40.71 4.47
C THR A 7 6.95 39.69 3.55
N ILE A 8 5.73 39.28 3.93
CA ILE A 8 4.90 38.48 3.03
C ILE A 8 4.49 39.38 1.88
N ARG A 9 4.90 39.00 0.66
CA ARG A 9 4.69 39.82 -0.55
C ARG A 9 3.38 39.49 -1.25
N GLU A 10 3.12 38.19 -1.38
CA GLU A 10 2.05 37.67 -2.20
C GLU A 10 1.58 36.31 -1.66
N VAL A 11 0.27 36.05 -1.82
CA VAL A 11 -0.33 34.72 -1.58
C VAL A 11 -1.22 34.38 -2.77
N VAL A 12 -0.90 33.27 -3.47
CA VAL A 12 -1.65 32.78 -4.63
C VAL A 12 -1.99 31.32 -4.43
N GLY A 13 -3.25 31.01 -4.19
CA GLY A 13 -3.68 29.66 -3.84
C GLY A 13 -2.93 29.16 -2.60
N PRO A 14 -2.28 27.99 -2.65
CA PRO A 14 -1.53 27.44 -1.51
C PRO A 14 -0.09 28.01 -1.39
N LEU A 15 0.30 28.92 -2.26
CA LEU A 15 1.67 29.47 -2.32
C LEU A 15 1.76 30.85 -1.72
N MET A 16 2.79 31.09 -0.91
CA MET A 16 3.11 32.36 -0.26
C MET A 16 4.56 32.74 -0.54
N LEU A 17 4.79 33.97 -1.02
CA LEU A 17 6.12 34.53 -1.22
C LEU A 17 6.51 35.43 -0.05
N VAL A 18 7.64 35.16 0.57
CA VAL A 18 8.25 35.96 1.64
C VAL A 18 9.56 36.56 1.12
N GLU A 19 9.73 37.87 1.23
CA GLU A 19 10.93 38.60 0.79
C GLU A 19 11.83 38.98 1.98
N GLY A 20 13.09 39.31 1.70
CA GLY A 20 14.07 39.73 2.69
C GLY A 20 14.51 38.63 3.66
N VAL A 21 14.37 37.36 3.26
CA VAL A 21 14.78 36.21 4.07
C VAL A 21 16.29 35.95 3.98
N SER A 22 16.87 35.44 5.05
CA SER A 22 18.29 35.07 5.06
C SER A 22 18.54 33.75 5.81
N GLY A 23 19.35 32.84 5.23
CA GLY A 23 19.71 31.55 5.84
C GLY A 23 18.49 30.64 6.05
N VAL A 24 17.52 30.72 5.17
CA VAL A 24 16.38 29.82 5.05
C VAL A 24 16.80 28.63 4.17
N THR A 25 16.32 27.46 4.51
CA THR A 25 16.67 26.22 3.81
C THR A 25 15.47 25.59 3.11
N TYR A 26 15.75 24.80 2.09
CA TYR A 26 14.73 24.02 1.38
C TYR A 26 14.06 22.99 2.33
N ASN A 27 12.74 22.81 2.18
CA ASN A 27 11.90 21.97 3.06
C ASN A 27 11.76 22.44 4.51
N GLU A 28 12.28 23.62 4.86
CA GLU A 28 12.14 24.19 6.20
C GLU A 28 10.67 24.48 6.52
N LEU A 29 10.27 24.11 7.74
CA LEU A 29 8.93 24.37 8.26
C LEU A 29 8.76 25.86 8.58
N VAL A 30 7.61 26.42 8.18
CA VAL A 30 7.25 27.83 8.42
C VAL A 30 5.92 27.89 9.15
N GLU A 31 5.85 28.67 10.22
CA GLU A 31 4.62 29.03 10.91
C GLU A 31 4.18 30.42 10.46
N ILE A 32 2.92 30.55 10.06
CA ILE A 32 2.31 31.82 9.70
C ILE A 32 1.30 32.19 10.77
N ARG A 33 1.62 33.22 11.53
CA ARG A 33 0.79 33.70 12.63
C ARG A 33 0.05 34.96 12.25
N GLN A 34 -1.25 34.98 12.39
CA GLN A 34 -2.11 36.13 12.22
C GLN A 34 -2.31 36.88 13.56
N GLU A 35 -2.80 38.13 13.50
CA GLU A 35 -3.07 38.95 14.70
C GLU A 35 -4.18 38.40 15.61
N ASP A 36 -5.14 37.69 15.02
CA ASP A 36 -6.24 37.03 15.74
C ASP A 36 -5.81 35.72 16.45
N GLY A 37 -4.54 35.35 16.32
CA GLY A 37 -3.96 34.14 16.90
C GLY A 37 -4.07 32.92 16.01
N ASP A 38 -4.70 33.03 14.83
CA ASP A 38 -4.73 31.93 13.86
C ASP A 38 -3.31 31.55 13.43
N LEU A 39 -3.00 30.25 13.50
CA LEU A 39 -1.71 29.71 13.20
C LEU A 39 -1.83 28.74 12.03
N ARG A 40 -1.18 29.07 10.92
CA ARG A 40 -1.04 28.19 9.76
C ARG A 40 0.39 27.72 9.63
N ARG A 41 0.55 26.61 8.93
CA ARG A 41 1.88 26.03 8.67
C ARG A 41 2.12 25.93 7.18
N GLY A 42 3.39 25.89 6.85
CA GLY A 42 3.86 25.69 5.48
C GLY A 42 5.28 25.14 5.47
N LYS A 43 5.75 24.83 4.30
CA LYS A 43 7.14 24.46 4.07
C LYS A 43 7.75 25.29 2.96
N VAL A 44 9.05 25.54 3.05
CA VAL A 44 9.82 26.21 2.01
C VAL A 44 9.94 25.27 0.80
N LEU A 45 9.42 25.70 -0.33
CA LEU A 45 9.55 24.99 -1.61
C LEU A 45 10.80 25.40 -2.39
N GLU A 46 11.14 26.68 -2.31
CA GLU A 46 12.23 27.25 -3.08
C GLU A 46 12.82 28.45 -2.37
N VAL A 47 14.13 28.64 -2.52
CA VAL A 47 14.84 29.83 -2.05
C VAL A 47 15.51 30.49 -3.24
N MET A 48 15.13 31.74 -3.54
CA MET A 48 15.61 32.54 -4.65
C MET A 48 16.29 33.83 -4.12
N GLY A 49 17.58 33.74 -3.82
CA GLY A 49 18.30 34.85 -3.23
C GLY A 49 17.77 35.20 -1.84
N ASP A 50 17.17 36.38 -1.69
CA ASP A 50 16.52 36.84 -0.46
C ASP A 50 15.01 36.55 -0.39
N LYS A 51 14.49 35.68 -1.27
CA LYS A 51 13.07 35.32 -1.33
C LYS A 51 12.89 33.84 -1.05
N ALA A 52 11.85 33.52 -0.29
CA ALA A 52 11.42 32.15 -0.05
C ALA A 52 9.98 31.95 -0.56
N LEU A 53 9.81 30.93 -1.40
CA LEU A 53 8.49 30.45 -1.78
C LEU A 53 8.06 29.39 -0.78
N VAL A 54 6.98 29.66 -0.07
CA VAL A 54 6.41 28.79 0.97
C VAL A 54 5.10 28.19 0.49
N GLN A 55 4.94 26.90 0.63
CA GLN A 55 3.68 26.23 0.41
C GLN A 55 2.93 26.06 1.73
N LEU A 56 1.70 26.57 1.80
CA LEU A 56 0.85 26.45 2.96
C LEU A 56 0.24 25.05 3.07
N PHE A 57 0.12 24.53 4.27
CA PHE A 57 -0.57 23.26 4.55
C PHE A 57 -2.08 23.46 4.67
N GLU A 58 -2.49 24.56 5.26
CA GLU A 58 -3.89 24.94 5.42
C GLU A 58 -4.33 25.91 4.30
N ASN A 59 -5.66 26.11 4.19
CA ASN A 59 -6.22 27.02 3.21
C ASN A 59 -5.73 28.46 3.43
N SER A 60 -5.37 29.15 2.36
CA SER A 60 -4.93 30.55 2.39
C SER A 60 -6.07 31.56 2.56
N GLN A 61 -7.35 31.14 2.49
CA GLN A 61 -8.49 32.06 2.63
C GLN A 61 -8.47 32.75 4.00
N GLY A 62 -8.71 34.06 3.99
CA GLY A 62 -8.71 34.85 5.21
C GLY A 62 -7.33 35.29 5.71
N LEU A 63 -6.24 34.87 5.08
CA LEU A 63 -4.89 35.25 5.45
C LEU A 63 -4.64 36.74 5.08
N LYS A 64 -4.41 37.57 6.09
CA LYS A 64 -4.13 39.00 5.92
C LYS A 64 -2.63 39.23 5.75
N ILE A 65 -2.19 39.45 4.51
CA ILE A 65 -0.76 39.61 4.16
C ILE A 65 -0.10 40.74 4.97
N SER A 66 -0.80 41.87 5.20
CA SER A 66 -0.25 43.06 5.86
C SER A 66 0.05 42.86 7.35
N THR A 67 -0.63 41.94 8.01
CA THR A 67 -0.53 41.74 9.47
C THR A 67 0.03 40.39 9.87
N SER A 68 0.09 39.44 8.94
CA SER A 68 0.65 38.10 9.18
C SER A 68 2.17 38.13 9.29
N LYS A 69 2.68 37.22 10.09
CA LYS A 69 4.12 37.00 10.30
C LYS A 69 4.50 35.56 9.90
N ALA A 70 5.56 35.44 9.12
CA ALA A 70 6.14 34.14 8.75
C ALA A 70 7.35 33.87 9.64
N ARG A 71 7.30 32.76 10.40
CA ARG A 71 8.34 32.31 11.30
C ARG A 71 8.97 31.05 10.75
N PHE A 72 10.22 31.13 10.33
CA PHE A 72 11.01 30.01 9.83
C PHE A 72 11.64 29.27 11.00
N LEU A 73 11.43 27.96 11.09
CA LEU A 73 11.77 27.18 12.30
C LEU A 73 13.20 26.59 12.26
N GLY A 74 13.90 26.66 11.13
CA GLY A 74 15.24 26.11 10.96
C GLY A 74 15.29 24.59 10.99
N LYS A 75 14.14 23.93 10.75
CA LYS A 75 14.00 22.47 10.71
C LYS A 75 12.94 22.05 9.70
N SER A 76 13.07 20.83 9.19
CA SER A 76 12.06 20.21 8.33
C SER A 76 10.84 19.77 9.13
N MET A 77 9.84 19.22 8.43
CA MET A 77 8.67 18.64 9.08
C MET A 77 9.07 17.34 9.79
N GLU A 78 8.73 17.26 11.07
CA GLU A 78 9.04 16.14 11.94
C GLU A 78 7.77 15.50 12.47
N LEU A 79 7.82 14.19 12.73
CA LEU A 79 6.81 13.44 13.46
C LEU A 79 7.35 13.06 14.83
N GLY A 80 6.63 13.41 15.89
CA GLY A 80 6.86 12.87 17.22
C GLY A 80 6.40 11.41 17.27
N VAL A 81 7.31 10.49 17.56
CA VAL A 81 7.03 9.04 17.56
C VAL A 81 7.14 8.44 18.95
N SER A 82 6.27 7.50 19.23
CA SER A 82 6.23 6.69 20.46
C SER A 82 5.52 5.37 20.17
N ALA A 83 5.73 4.35 21.00
CA ALA A 83 4.95 3.11 20.95
C ALA A 83 3.45 3.36 21.24
N ASP A 84 3.12 4.45 21.93
CA ASP A 84 1.73 4.85 22.23
C ASP A 84 0.93 5.29 20.98
N MET A 85 1.58 5.35 19.80
CA MET A 85 0.88 5.55 18.54
C MET A 85 0.02 4.34 18.12
N LEU A 86 0.33 3.15 18.62
CA LEU A 86 -0.51 1.96 18.39
C LEU A 86 -1.90 2.16 18.97
N GLY A 87 -2.90 1.81 18.20
CA GLY A 87 -4.30 2.01 18.60
C GLY A 87 -4.87 3.40 18.26
N ARG A 88 -4.05 4.31 17.73
CA ARG A 88 -4.42 5.72 17.55
C ARG A 88 -4.68 6.09 16.09
N VAL A 89 -5.50 7.14 15.93
CA VAL A 89 -5.87 7.74 14.65
C VAL A 89 -5.31 9.15 14.54
N PHE A 90 -4.62 9.42 13.44
CA PHE A 90 -3.96 10.70 13.15
C PHE A 90 -4.48 11.31 11.84
N ASP A 91 -4.38 12.62 11.72
CA ASP A 91 -4.57 13.31 10.44
C ASP A 91 -3.33 13.18 9.53
N GLY A 92 -3.40 13.78 8.35
CA GLY A 92 -2.32 13.72 7.35
C GLY A 92 -1.00 14.35 7.75
N ILE A 93 -0.97 15.14 8.83
CA ILE A 93 0.23 15.79 9.37
C ILE A 93 0.58 15.31 10.79
N GLY A 94 0.00 14.21 11.23
CA GLY A 94 0.37 13.52 12.47
C GLY A 94 -0.28 14.08 13.74
N ARG A 95 -1.34 14.88 13.65
CA ARG A 95 -2.14 15.28 14.82
C ARG A 95 -3.17 14.22 15.16
N THR A 96 -3.42 13.99 16.45
CA THR A 96 -4.43 13.03 16.92
C THR A 96 -5.85 13.44 16.48
N LYS A 97 -6.62 12.47 15.97
CA LYS A 97 -8.02 12.67 15.51
C LYS A 97 -9.04 11.79 16.22
N ASP A 98 -8.62 10.97 17.15
CA ASP A 98 -9.48 10.02 17.88
C ASP A 98 -10.08 10.58 19.18
N GLY A 99 -9.84 11.87 19.47
CA GLY A 99 -10.28 12.52 20.71
C GLY A 99 -9.46 12.14 21.94
N GLY A 100 -8.42 11.34 21.78
CA GLY A 100 -7.48 11.03 22.86
C GLY A 100 -6.44 12.14 23.08
N PRO A 101 -5.62 12.02 24.12
CA PRO A 101 -4.54 12.98 24.40
C PRO A 101 -3.48 12.96 23.29
N ASP A 102 -2.71 14.03 23.19
CA ASP A 102 -1.54 14.06 22.31
C ASP A 102 -0.51 13.00 22.73
N ILE A 103 0.20 12.48 21.73
CA ILE A 103 1.24 11.48 21.98
C ILE A 103 2.44 12.15 22.64
N LEU A 104 2.91 11.58 23.76
CA LEU A 104 4.18 11.96 24.34
C LEU A 104 5.32 11.34 23.52
N ALA A 105 5.91 12.14 22.67
CA ALA A 105 6.95 11.67 21.75
C ALA A 105 8.21 11.22 22.49
N GLU A 106 8.69 10.01 22.24
CA GLU A 106 10.01 9.53 22.67
C GLU A 106 11.13 10.15 21.80
N LYS A 107 10.85 10.33 20.52
CA LYS A 107 11.74 10.94 19.53
C LYS A 107 10.95 11.83 18.57
N SER A 108 11.65 12.81 17.97
CA SER A 108 11.13 13.58 16.82
C SER A 108 11.97 13.24 15.60
N LEU A 109 11.34 12.74 14.54
CA LEU A 109 12.00 12.23 13.34
C LEU A 109 11.53 13.01 12.10
N ASP A 110 12.50 13.33 11.22
CA ASP A 110 12.20 13.95 9.91
C ASP A 110 11.35 13.00 9.05
N ILE A 111 10.22 13.49 8.55
CA ILE A 111 9.30 12.68 7.75
C ILE A 111 9.82 12.35 6.35
N ASN A 112 10.81 13.09 5.84
CA ASN A 112 11.39 12.78 4.54
C ASN A 112 12.09 11.42 4.54
N GLY A 113 12.69 11.04 5.68
CA GLY A 113 13.37 9.76 5.82
C GLY A 113 14.50 9.57 4.81
N GLN A 114 14.99 8.36 4.74
CA GLN A 114 16.05 7.97 3.79
C GLN A 114 15.72 6.58 3.21
N PRO A 115 15.90 6.36 1.89
CA PRO A 115 15.91 5.01 1.33
C PRO A 115 16.91 4.13 2.08
N ILE A 116 16.54 2.88 2.31
CA ILE A 116 17.44 1.90 2.92
C ILE A 116 18.65 1.68 2.00
N ASN A 117 19.87 1.85 2.55
CA ASN A 117 21.09 1.56 1.80
C ASN A 117 21.08 0.11 1.29
N PRO A 118 21.29 -0.13 0.00
CA PRO A 118 21.26 -1.49 -0.58
C PRO A 118 22.22 -2.47 0.11
N THR A 119 23.38 -2.00 0.59
CA THR A 119 24.36 -2.86 1.29
C THR A 119 23.92 -3.27 2.69
N ALA A 120 23.05 -2.48 3.32
CA ALA A 120 22.48 -2.75 4.64
C ALA A 120 21.21 -3.62 4.57
N ARG A 121 20.66 -3.84 3.38
CA ARG A 121 19.46 -4.68 3.20
C ARG A 121 19.76 -6.14 3.48
N ASP A 122 18.81 -6.79 4.15
CA ASP A 122 18.74 -8.24 4.26
C ASP A 122 17.75 -8.80 3.25
N TYR A 123 17.96 -10.07 2.83
CA TYR A 123 17.09 -10.67 1.82
C TYR A 123 15.74 -11.08 2.42
N PRO A 124 14.62 -10.75 1.76
CA PRO A 124 13.30 -11.24 2.13
C PRO A 124 13.20 -12.76 1.94
N ASP A 125 12.86 -13.49 3.01
CA ASP A 125 12.78 -14.96 2.99
C ASP A 125 11.73 -15.56 3.94
N GLU A 126 10.96 -14.72 4.65
CA GLU A 126 9.92 -15.15 5.58
C GLU A 126 8.52 -14.87 5.03
N PHE A 127 7.61 -15.82 5.21
CA PHE A 127 6.22 -15.72 4.77
C PHE A 127 5.41 -14.74 5.64
N ILE A 128 4.63 -13.89 5.01
CA ILE A 128 3.56 -13.12 5.66
C ILE A 128 2.23 -13.68 5.17
N GLN A 129 1.44 -14.21 6.11
CA GLN A 129 0.09 -14.66 5.82
C GLN A 129 -0.86 -13.46 5.78
N THR A 130 -1.49 -13.22 4.63
CA THR A 130 -2.51 -12.18 4.47
C THR A 130 -3.91 -12.69 4.79
N GLY A 131 -4.11 -13.99 4.84
CA GLY A 131 -5.40 -14.64 4.99
C GLY A 131 -6.26 -14.66 3.71
N VAL A 132 -5.68 -14.24 2.57
CA VAL A 132 -6.32 -14.21 1.26
C VAL A 132 -5.68 -15.28 0.36
N SER A 133 -6.42 -16.34 0.03
CA SER A 133 -5.90 -17.50 -0.70
C SER A 133 -5.25 -17.14 -2.05
N ALA A 134 -5.83 -16.20 -2.80
CA ALA A 134 -5.29 -15.76 -4.08
C ALA A 134 -3.91 -15.07 -3.95
N ILE A 135 -3.62 -14.50 -2.78
CA ILE A 135 -2.32 -13.89 -2.45
C ILE A 135 -1.41 -14.96 -1.84
N ASP A 136 -1.81 -15.55 -0.72
CA ASP A 136 -0.97 -16.44 0.06
C ASP A 136 -0.56 -17.69 -0.73
N GLY A 137 -1.48 -18.27 -1.50
CA GLY A 137 -1.25 -19.50 -2.25
C GLY A 137 -0.55 -19.33 -3.60
N LEU A 138 -0.67 -18.16 -4.26
CA LEU A 138 -0.20 -17.98 -5.65
C LEU A 138 0.76 -16.81 -5.84
N ASN A 139 0.62 -15.76 -5.06
CA ASN A 139 1.37 -14.52 -5.15
C ASN A 139 1.92 -14.10 -3.78
N THR A 140 2.49 -15.04 -3.08
CA THR A 140 2.91 -14.97 -1.69
C THR A 140 3.65 -13.68 -1.35
N LEU A 141 3.20 -13.03 -0.27
CA LEU A 141 3.85 -11.87 0.31
C LEU A 141 4.99 -12.30 1.21
N VAL A 142 6.14 -11.67 1.03
CA VAL A 142 7.36 -11.99 1.79
C VAL A 142 7.74 -10.80 2.68
N ARG A 143 8.20 -11.08 3.88
CA ARG A 143 8.58 -10.07 4.87
C ARG A 143 9.68 -9.15 4.34
N GLY A 144 9.43 -7.84 4.33
CA GLY A 144 10.34 -6.84 3.75
C GLY A 144 10.12 -6.56 2.27
N GLN A 145 9.11 -7.16 1.64
CA GLN A 145 8.74 -6.94 0.24
C GLN A 145 7.84 -5.71 0.08
N LYS A 146 7.91 -5.11 -1.12
CA LYS A 146 6.95 -4.12 -1.62
C LYS A 146 6.08 -4.78 -2.68
N LEU A 147 4.83 -5.10 -2.35
CA LEU A 147 3.88 -5.77 -3.25
C LEU A 147 2.63 -4.90 -3.44
N PRO A 148 2.57 -4.10 -4.52
CA PRO A 148 1.45 -3.21 -4.75
C PRO A 148 0.18 -3.94 -5.20
N VAL A 149 -0.97 -3.33 -4.93
CA VAL A 149 -2.27 -3.72 -5.46
C VAL A 149 -2.69 -2.71 -6.52
N PHE A 150 -2.86 -3.18 -7.74
CA PHE A 150 -3.37 -2.41 -8.86
C PHE A 150 -4.88 -2.60 -8.94
N SER A 151 -5.60 -1.57 -8.54
CA SER A 151 -7.04 -1.50 -8.59
C SER A 151 -7.53 -0.60 -9.74
N ALA A 152 -8.83 -0.43 -9.84
CA ALA A 152 -9.47 0.49 -10.75
C ALA A 152 -10.67 1.15 -10.07
N SER A 153 -11.15 2.28 -10.60
CA SER A 153 -12.29 3.00 -10.03
C SER A 153 -13.50 2.10 -9.85
N GLY A 154 -14.09 2.13 -8.65
CA GLY A 154 -15.25 1.33 -8.27
C GLY A 154 -14.96 -0.14 -7.94
N LEU A 155 -13.69 -0.57 -7.92
CA LEU A 155 -13.33 -1.89 -7.40
C LEU A 155 -13.10 -1.83 -5.88
N PRO A 156 -13.36 -2.94 -5.15
CA PRO A 156 -13.39 -2.94 -3.69
C PRO A 156 -11.98 -3.06 -3.06
N HIS A 157 -11.04 -2.21 -3.47
CA HIS A 157 -9.68 -2.23 -2.94
C HIS A 157 -9.61 -1.80 -1.47
N ALA A 158 -10.49 -0.91 -1.04
CA ALA A 158 -10.59 -0.51 0.37
C ALA A 158 -10.96 -1.71 1.27
N ASN A 159 -11.92 -2.54 0.84
CA ASN A 159 -12.31 -3.76 1.55
C ASN A 159 -11.15 -4.77 1.63
N LEU A 160 -10.39 -4.95 0.53
CA LEU A 160 -9.22 -5.82 0.50
C LEU A 160 -8.12 -5.29 1.42
N ALA A 161 -7.86 -3.97 1.40
CA ALA A 161 -6.90 -3.32 2.29
C ALA A 161 -7.25 -3.54 3.77
N ALA A 162 -8.52 -3.32 4.14
CA ALA A 162 -9.02 -3.57 5.49
C ALA A 162 -8.90 -5.04 5.88
N GLN A 163 -9.23 -5.97 4.99
CA GLN A 163 -9.09 -7.40 5.21
C GLN A 163 -7.64 -7.79 5.51
N ILE A 164 -6.69 -7.35 4.68
CA ILE A 164 -5.26 -7.63 4.88
C ILE A 164 -4.77 -7.00 6.20
N ALA A 165 -5.08 -5.74 6.46
CA ALA A 165 -4.69 -5.06 7.71
C ALA A 165 -5.16 -5.81 8.96
N ARG A 166 -6.39 -6.33 8.91
CA ARG A 166 -7.01 -7.08 10.01
C ARG A 166 -6.43 -8.47 10.20
N GLN A 167 -6.09 -9.17 9.13
CA GLN A 167 -5.75 -10.60 9.12
C GLN A 167 -4.26 -10.89 9.04
N ALA A 168 -3.46 -9.97 8.50
CA ALA A 168 -2.04 -10.20 8.24
C ALA A 168 -1.26 -10.51 9.51
N LYS A 169 -0.33 -11.47 9.39
CA LYS A 169 0.55 -11.90 10.47
C LYS A 169 1.83 -12.58 9.95
N VAL A 170 2.85 -12.57 10.78
CA VAL A 170 4.03 -13.43 10.64
C VAL A 170 3.79 -14.69 11.50
N LEU A 171 3.90 -15.86 10.89
CA LEU A 171 3.67 -17.11 11.62
C LEU A 171 4.76 -17.33 12.68
N GLY A 172 4.33 -17.57 13.92
CA GLY A 172 5.24 -17.82 15.05
C GLY A 172 5.78 -16.57 15.76
N ASP A 173 5.49 -15.35 15.28
CA ASP A 173 5.86 -14.08 15.93
C ASP A 173 4.70 -13.06 15.86
N GLU A 174 3.49 -13.55 16.14
CA GLU A 174 2.26 -12.77 15.99
C GLU A 174 2.17 -11.58 16.95
N GLY A 175 2.77 -11.71 18.15
CA GLY A 175 2.76 -10.66 19.18
C GLY A 175 3.65 -9.45 18.85
N ASN A 176 4.53 -9.57 17.86
CA ASN A 176 5.47 -8.53 17.46
C ASN A 176 5.12 -7.91 16.09
N PHE A 177 3.87 -8.04 15.68
CA PHE A 177 3.37 -7.56 14.39
C PHE A 177 2.50 -6.32 14.55
N ALA A 178 2.80 -5.28 13.79
CA ALA A 178 2.02 -4.04 13.74
C ALA A 178 1.63 -3.68 12.31
N VAL A 179 0.57 -2.89 12.18
CA VAL A 179 0.12 -2.31 10.91
C VAL A 179 0.23 -0.79 10.99
N VAL A 180 0.78 -0.17 9.97
CA VAL A 180 0.70 1.27 9.76
C VAL A 180 -0.12 1.50 8.50
N PHE A 181 -1.28 2.11 8.66
CA PHE A 181 -2.23 2.32 7.60
C PHE A 181 -2.30 3.80 7.24
N ALA A 182 -2.00 4.15 5.99
CA ALA A 182 -2.12 5.50 5.47
C ALA A 182 -3.23 5.57 4.43
N ALA A 183 -4.32 6.23 4.79
CA ALA A 183 -5.42 6.53 3.89
C ALA A 183 -5.25 7.94 3.31
N VAL A 184 -5.10 8.03 2.00
CA VAL A 184 -4.62 9.22 1.29
C VAL A 184 -5.69 9.72 0.31
N GLY A 185 -6.27 10.89 0.60
CA GLY A 185 -7.27 11.52 -0.25
C GLY A 185 -8.57 10.70 -0.36
N ILE A 186 -8.95 10.02 0.71
CA ILE A 186 -10.16 9.18 0.76
C ILE A 186 -11.42 9.98 1.08
N THR A 187 -12.58 9.40 0.79
CA THR A 187 -13.86 9.98 1.19
C THR A 187 -14.10 9.83 2.68
N PHE A 188 -15.08 10.60 3.20
CA PHE A 188 -15.47 10.47 4.61
C PHE A 188 -16.05 9.08 4.91
N GLU A 189 -16.81 8.51 3.99
CA GLU A 189 -17.41 7.18 4.12
C GLU A 189 -16.35 6.08 4.19
N GLU A 190 -15.29 6.18 3.38
CA GLU A 190 -14.16 5.26 3.44
C GLU A 190 -13.38 5.39 4.74
N ALA A 191 -13.20 6.63 5.23
CA ALA A 191 -12.54 6.89 6.50
C ALA A 191 -13.31 6.27 7.67
N ASP A 192 -14.62 6.50 7.73
CA ASP A 192 -15.48 5.90 8.74
C ASP A 192 -15.49 4.37 8.64
N PHE A 193 -15.57 3.82 7.43
CA PHE A 193 -15.47 2.38 7.20
C PHE A 193 -14.21 1.77 7.82
N PHE A 194 -13.02 2.34 7.59
CA PHE A 194 -11.77 1.82 8.16
C PHE A 194 -11.77 1.90 9.68
N ILE A 195 -12.20 3.03 10.25
CA ILE A 195 -12.23 3.20 11.71
C ILE A 195 -13.20 2.19 12.37
N GLN A 196 -14.39 2.05 11.82
CA GLN A 196 -15.41 1.15 12.35
C GLN A 196 -15.01 -0.32 12.20
N ASP A 197 -14.47 -0.72 11.04
CA ASP A 197 -14.02 -2.09 10.82
C ASP A 197 -12.87 -2.47 11.76
N PHE A 198 -11.87 -1.61 11.92
CA PHE A 198 -10.73 -1.88 12.79
C PHE A 198 -11.13 -1.89 14.28
N LYS A 199 -12.02 -0.99 14.73
CA LYS A 199 -12.55 -1.02 16.08
C LYS A 199 -13.39 -2.26 16.34
N ARG A 200 -14.32 -2.59 15.45
CA ARG A 200 -15.21 -3.75 15.56
C ARG A 200 -14.45 -5.07 15.64
N THR A 201 -13.32 -5.18 14.96
CA THR A 201 -12.52 -6.40 14.87
C THR A 201 -11.37 -6.46 15.87
N GLY A 202 -11.11 -5.39 16.62
CA GLY A 202 -9.93 -5.27 17.50
C GLY A 202 -8.61 -5.04 16.77
N ALA A 203 -8.62 -4.95 15.45
CA ALA A 203 -7.41 -4.71 14.66
C ALA A 203 -6.80 -3.33 14.94
N ILE A 204 -7.59 -2.40 15.47
CA ILE A 204 -7.12 -1.05 15.82
C ILE A 204 -5.97 -1.11 16.82
N ASP A 205 -5.98 -2.02 17.81
CA ASP A 205 -5.01 -2.08 18.91
C ASP A 205 -3.57 -2.27 18.43
N ARG A 206 -3.37 -2.88 17.27
CA ARG A 206 -2.06 -3.08 16.62
C ARG A 206 -1.84 -2.19 15.39
N THR A 207 -2.71 -1.20 15.17
CA THR A 207 -2.69 -0.34 13.98
C THR A 207 -2.40 1.11 14.37
N VAL A 208 -1.51 1.76 13.62
CA VAL A 208 -1.38 3.21 13.57
C VAL A 208 -2.07 3.69 12.31
N LEU A 209 -3.09 4.54 12.43
CA LEU A 209 -3.92 4.96 11.31
C LEU A 209 -3.72 6.44 11.01
N PHE A 210 -3.16 6.75 9.85
CA PHE A 210 -3.08 8.12 9.30
C PHE A 210 -4.17 8.32 8.27
N MET A 211 -4.91 9.42 8.37
CA MET A 211 -6.05 9.71 7.50
C MET A 211 -5.96 11.12 6.92
N ASN A 212 -5.92 11.20 5.60
CA ASN A 212 -6.10 12.43 4.84
C ASN A 212 -7.37 12.29 4.00
N LEU A 213 -8.29 13.19 4.20
CA LEU A 213 -9.57 13.20 3.48
C LEU A 213 -9.44 13.91 2.12
N ALA A 214 -10.41 13.67 1.24
CA ALA A 214 -10.44 14.24 -0.10
C ALA A 214 -10.53 15.79 -0.10
N ASN A 215 -11.13 16.37 0.93
CA ASN A 215 -11.24 17.83 1.12
C ASN A 215 -10.06 18.45 1.88
N ASP A 216 -9.13 17.64 2.42
CA ASP A 216 -7.92 18.14 3.06
C ASP A 216 -6.93 18.70 2.00
N PRO A 217 -6.05 19.63 2.37
CA PRO A 217 -5.10 20.25 1.45
C PRO A 217 -4.14 19.23 0.78
N ALA A 218 -3.77 19.50 -0.48
CA ALA A 218 -2.87 18.64 -1.26
C ALA A 218 -1.53 18.38 -0.56
N ILE A 219 -1.03 19.35 0.21
CA ILE A 219 0.25 19.20 0.93
C ILE A 219 0.16 18.22 2.09
N GLU A 220 -0.96 18.14 2.80
CA GLU A 220 -1.20 17.12 3.81
C GLU A 220 -1.25 15.74 3.15
N ARG A 221 -1.87 15.66 1.96
CA ARG A 221 -1.92 14.43 1.16
C ARG A 221 -0.54 13.93 0.79
N ILE A 222 0.38 14.84 0.45
CA ILE A 222 1.80 14.51 0.18
C ILE A 222 2.55 14.10 1.46
N ALA A 223 2.21 14.69 2.61
CA ALA A 223 2.87 14.36 3.88
C ALA A 223 2.42 13.02 4.45
N THR A 224 1.16 12.62 4.28
CA THR A 224 0.53 11.46 4.90
C THR A 224 1.32 10.15 4.74
N PRO A 225 1.74 9.72 3.53
CA PRO A 225 2.54 8.50 3.39
C PRO A 225 3.90 8.60 4.07
N ARG A 226 4.49 9.79 4.10
CA ARG A 226 5.79 10.03 4.73
C ARG A 226 5.69 9.97 6.26
N MET A 227 4.61 10.51 6.85
CA MET A 227 4.27 10.36 8.26
C MET A 227 4.13 8.88 8.65
N ALA A 228 3.34 8.14 7.86
CA ALA A 228 3.13 6.71 8.08
C ALA A 228 4.44 5.91 8.03
N LEU A 229 5.29 6.17 7.04
CA LEU A 229 6.59 5.51 6.92
C LEU A 229 7.54 5.86 8.07
N THR A 230 7.51 7.10 8.55
CA THR A 230 8.33 7.52 9.71
C THR A 230 7.89 6.81 10.99
N ALA A 231 6.59 6.67 11.22
CA ALA A 231 6.06 5.86 12.31
C ALA A 231 6.45 4.38 12.15
N ALA A 232 6.37 3.84 10.94
CA ALA A 232 6.74 2.47 10.64
C ALA A 232 8.24 2.20 10.87
N GLU A 233 9.12 3.12 10.46
CA GLU A 233 10.57 3.02 10.69
C GLU A 233 10.90 2.98 12.18
N TYR A 234 10.26 3.82 12.98
CA TYR A 234 10.43 3.81 14.42
C TYR A 234 9.98 2.47 15.04
N LEU A 235 8.78 2.00 14.71
CA LEU A 235 8.27 0.72 15.23
C LEU A 235 9.12 -0.47 14.78
N ALA A 236 9.59 -0.45 13.52
CA ALA A 236 10.39 -1.55 12.98
C ALA A 236 11.83 -1.53 13.51
N PHE A 237 12.52 -0.41 13.40
CA PHE A 237 13.97 -0.37 13.59
C PHE A 237 14.40 0.06 15.00
N ASP A 238 13.58 0.84 15.72
CA ASP A 238 13.84 1.17 17.13
C ASP A 238 13.17 0.18 18.10
N LYS A 239 11.94 -0.27 17.79
CA LYS A 239 11.19 -1.22 18.65
C LYS A 239 11.32 -2.68 18.21
N GLY A 240 11.87 -2.95 17.04
CA GLY A 240 12.15 -4.31 16.54
C GLY A 240 10.90 -5.06 16.06
N MET A 241 9.81 -4.35 15.71
CA MET A 241 8.54 -4.94 15.29
C MET A 241 8.55 -5.31 13.80
N HIS A 242 7.68 -6.25 13.43
CA HIS A 242 7.33 -6.53 12.04
C HIS A 242 6.19 -5.62 11.62
N VAL A 243 6.47 -4.63 10.79
CA VAL A 243 5.49 -3.60 10.41
C VAL A 243 5.01 -3.83 8.99
N LEU A 244 3.70 -3.99 8.82
CA LEU A 244 3.04 -3.95 7.52
C LEU A 244 2.52 -2.54 7.27
N VAL A 245 3.05 -1.87 6.25
CA VAL A 245 2.59 -0.55 5.81
C VAL A 245 1.63 -0.72 4.65
N ILE A 246 0.40 -0.22 4.79
CA ILE A 246 -0.59 -0.17 3.71
C ILE A 246 -0.84 1.31 3.39
N ILE A 247 -0.67 1.68 2.13
CA ILE A 247 -0.90 3.06 1.66
C ILE A 247 -1.99 3.01 0.58
N THR A 248 -3.11 3.65 0.81
CA THR A 248 -4.22 3.77 -0.13
C THR A 248 -4.76 5.20 -0.15
N ASP A 249 -4.78 5.93 -1.26
CA ASP A 249 -4.46 5.56 -2.63
C ASP A 249 -3.22 6.32 -3.12
N ILE A 250 -2.28 5.60 -3.72
CA ILE A 250 -1.07 6.20 -4.31
C ILE A 250 -1.42 7.11 -5.50
N THR A 251 -2.54 6.84 -6.19
CA THR A 251 -3.00 7.70 -7.27
C THR A 251 -3.37 9.09 -6.74
N ASN A 252 -4.08 9.17 -5.60
CA ASN A 252 -4.40 10.44 -4.96
C ASN A 252 -3.14 11.19 -4.51
N TYR A 253 -2.14 10.46 -4.04
CA TYR A 253 -0.82 11.03 -3.73
C TYR A 253 -0.16 11.65 -4.96
N ALA A 254 -0.12 10.93 -6.07
CA ALA A 254 0.49 11.41 -7.32
C ALA A 254 -0.30 12.61 -7.91
N GLU A 255 -1.63 12.61 -7.79
CA GLU A 255 -2.48 13.75 -8.17
C GLU A 255 -2.16 14.99 -7.33
N ALA A 256 -1.92 14.85 -6.04
CA ALA A 256 -1.49 15.97 -5.20
C ALA A 256 -0.12 16.51 -5.63
N LEU A 257 0.82 15.65 -6.01
CA LEU A 257 2.10 16.09 -6.59
C LEU A 257 1.90 16.84 -7.90
N ARG A 258 0.99 16.37 -8.77
CA ARG A 258 0.66 17.04 -10.03
C ARG A 258 0.06 18.44 -9.79
N GLU A 259 -0.86 18.54 -8.84
CA GLU A 259 -1.48 19.82 -8.45
C GLU A 259 -0.42 20.83 -7.98
N VAL A 260 0.46 20.41 -7.10
CA VAL A 260 1.54 21.26 -6.55
C VAL A 260 2.53 21.67 -7.66
N SER A 261 2.94 20.73 -8.50
CA SER A 261 3.84 21.00 -9.63
C SER A 261 3.24 22.00 -10.62
N ALA A 262 1.94 21.86 -10.93
CA ALA A 262 1.21 22.79 -11.79
C ALA A 262 1.13 24.20 -11.16
N ALA A 263 0.85 24.29 -9.86
CA ALA A 263 0.83 25.59 -9.14
C ALA A 263 2.21 26.30 -9.16
N ARG A 264 3.30 25.53 -9.17
CA ARG A 264 4.68 26.02 -9.31
C ARG A 264 5.09 26.33 -10.75
N LYS A 265 4.22 26.06 -11.72
CA LYS A 265 4.51 26.22 -13.15
C LYS A 265 5.75 25.41 -13.62
N GLU A 266 5.99 24.26 -12.99
CA GLU A 266 7.04 23.34 -13.42
C GLU A 266 6.72 22.76 -14.81
N VAL A 267 7.76 22.44 -15.57
CA VAL A 267 7.59 21.78 -16.88
C VAL A 267 6.99 20.40 -16.65
N PRO A 268 5.78 20.11 -17.18
CA PRO A 268 5.13 18.84 -16.95
C PRO A 268 5.83 17.70 -17.69
N GLY A 269 5.93 16.55 -17.04
CA GLY A 269 6.32 15.30 -17.64
C GLY A 269 5.14 14.56 -18.28
N ARG A 270 5.25 13.25 -18.41
CA ARG A 270 4.23 12.39 -19.01
C ARG A 270 2.88 12.54 -18.30
N ARG A 271 1.79 12.76 -19.05
CA ARG A 271 0.41 12.99 -18.57
C ARG A 271 0.28 14.14 -17.53
N GLY A 272 1.16 15.10 -17.55
CA GLY A 272 1.10 16.28 -16.66
C GLY A 272 1.67 16.04 -15.26
N TYR A 273 2.21 14.88 -14.96
CA TYR A 273 2.90 14.63 -13.69
C TYR A 273 4.26 15.30 -13.66
N PRO A 274 4.79 15.63 -12.45
CA PRO A 274 6.13 16.21 -12.35
C PRO A 274 7.20 15.23 -12.86
N GLY A 275 8.25 15.76 -13.48
CA GLY A 275 9.36 14.95 -14.01
C GLY A 275 10.07 14.10 -12.96
N TYR A 276 9.99 14.49 -11.68
CA TYR A 276 10.58 13.77 -10.55
C TYR A 276 9.65 12.70 -9.92
N LEU A 277 8.47 12.41 -10.50
CA LEU A 277 7.53 11.43 -9.92
C LEU A 277 8.18 10.07 -9.63
N TYR A 278 9.03 9.58 -10.56
CA TYR A 278 9.75 8.33 -10.36
C TYR A 278 10.66 8.36 -9.13
N THR A 279 11.49 9.37 -9.02
CA THR A 279 12.44 9.51 -7.90
C THR A 279 11.71 9.69 -6.57
N ASP A 280 10.61 10.42 -6.57
CA ASP A 280 9.79 10.65 -5.38
C ASP A 280 9.14 9.35 -4.88
N LEU A 281 8.49 8.60 -5.77
CA LEU A 281 7.94 7.27 -5.45
C LEU A 281 9.03 6.29 -5.02
N ALA A 282 10.18 6.27 -5.71
CA ALA A 282 11.30 5.40 -5.36
C ALA A 282 11.83 5.71 -3.97
N THR A 283 12.04 6.98 -3.65
CA THR A 283 12.49 7.42 -2.33
C THR A 283 11.55 6.96 -1.22
N MET A 284 10.25 7.02 -1.46
CA MET A 284 9.23 6.59 -0.52
C MET A 284 9.18 5.05 -0.39
N TYR A 285 9.12 4.32 -1.50
CA TYR A 285 9.02 2.86 -1.49
C TYR A 285 10.28 2.17 -0.96
N GLU A 286 11.45 2.72 -1.24
CA GLU A 286 12.73 2.17 -0.80
C GLU A 286 13.02 2.38 0.70
N ARG A 287 12.12 2.99 1.45
CA ARG A 287 12.11 2.99 2.92
C ARG A 287 11.64 1.65 3.51
N ALA A 288 10.94 0.82 2.72
CA ALA A 288 10.54 -0.51 3.13
C ALA A 288 11.65 -1.55 2.91
N GLY A 289 11.71 -2.56 3.77
CA GLY A 289 12.68 -3.65 3.68
C GLY A 289 13.06 -4.24 5.03
N ARG A 290 14.10 -5.07 5.00
CA ARG A 290 14.79 -5.63 6.16
C ARG A 290 16.21 -5.07 6.24
N LEU A 291 16.69 -4.85 7.45
CA LEU A 291 18.06 -4.44 7.71
C LEU A 291 18.85 -5.59 8.33
N LYS A 292 20.08 -5.81 7.87
CA LYS A 292 21.00 -6.77 8.47
C LYS A 292 21.22 -6.46 9.96
N GLY A 293 21.04 -7.46 10.79
CA GLY A 293 21.19 -7.33 12.23
C GLY A 293 20.01 -6.69 12.99
N SER A 294 18.97 -6.21 12.29
CA SER A 294 17.71 -5.77 12.90
C SER A 294 16.71 -6.91 12.98
N LYS A 295 15.99 -6.97 14.11
CA LYS A 295 14.84 -7.90 14.25
C LYS A 295 13.63 -7.42 13.47
N GLY A 296 13.42 -6.10 13.42
CA GLY A 296 12.27 -5.49 12.76
C GLY A 296 12.38 -5.46 11.25
N SER A 297 11.25 -5.20 10.62
CA SER A 297 11.13 -5.10 9.17
C SER A 297 9.95 -4.24 8.77
N ILE A 298 10.00 -3.66 7.57
CA ILE A 298 8.88 -2.95 6.95
C ILE A 298 8.52 -3.68 5.67
N THR A 299 7.32 -4.25 5.62
CA THR A 299 6.70 -4.79 4.41
C THR A 299 5.66 -3.78 3.94
N MET A 300 5.56 -3.55 2.64
CA MET A 300 4.68 -2.49 2.12
C MET A 300 3.72 -3.02 1.06
N ILE A 301 2.45 -2.61 1.18
CA ILE A 301 1.40 -2.82 0.18
C ILE A 301 0.91 -1.43 -0.26
N PRO A 302 1.53 -0.82 -1.29
CA PRO A 302 0.97 0.36 -1.92
C PRO A 302 -0.25 -0.05 -2.75
N ILE A 303 -1.36 0.63 -2.55
CA ILE A 303 -2.59 0.41 -3.34
C ILE A 303 -2.78 1.62 -4.24
N LEU A 304 -3.03 1.39 -5.51
CA LEU A 304 -3.28 2.43 -6.48
C LEU A 304 -4.50 2.13 -7.34
N THR A 305 -5.18 3.16 -7.77
CA THR A 305 -6.28 3.10 -8.73
C THR A 305 -5.75 3.48 -10.10
N MET A 306 -5.83 2.54 -11.06
CA MET A 306 -5.42 2.78 -12.44
C MET A 306 -6.46 3.67 -13.15
N PRO A 307 -6.09 4.90 -13.57
CA PRO A 307 -6.99 5.69 -14.41
C PRO A 307 -7.31 4.93 -15.72
N GLU A 308 -8.61 4.88 -16.09
CA GLU A 308 -9.10 4.21 -17.30
C GLU A 308 -8.74 2.72 -17.40
N ASP A 309 -8.48 2.06 -16.25
CA ASP A 309 -7.99 0.67 -16.17
C ASP A 309 -6.66 0.44 -16.93
N ASP A 310 -5.90 1.54 -17.19
CA ASP A 310 -4.68 1.55 -17.99
C ASP A 310 -3.44 1.23 -17.16
N LYS A 311 -2.89 0.02 -17.32
CA LYS A 311 -1.64 -0.42 -16.68
C LYS A 311 -0.40 0.35 -17.15
N THR A 312 -0.48 1.00 -18.31
CA THR A 312 0.62 1.79 -18.90
C THR A 312 0.62 3.25 -18.44
N HIS A 313 -0.38 3.64 -17.62
CA HIS A 313 -0.41 4.95 -17.00
C HIS A 313 0.84 5.15 -16.10
N PRO A 314 1.40 6.38 -15.99
CA PRO A 314 2.65 6.62 -15.25
C PRO A 314 2.66 6.04 -13.83
N ILE A 315 1.56 6.10 -13.09
CA ILE A 315 1.50 5.65 -11.69
C ILE A 315 1.68 4.14 -11.56
N PRO A 316 0.88 3.26 -12.19
CA PRO A 316 1.10 1.82 -12.14
C PRO A 316 2.41 1.40 -12.81
N ASP A 317 2.79 2.03 -13.93
CA ASP A 317 4.01 1.73 -14.68
C ASP A 317 5.25 1.94 -13.79
N LEU A 318 5.39 3.13 -13.20
CA LEU A 318 6.52 3.44 -12.30
C LEU A 318 6.50 2.61 -11.01
N THR A 319 5.33 2.41 -10.41
CA THR A 319 5.19 1.56 -9.22
C THR A 319 5.62 0.13 -9.51
N GLY A 320 5.22 -0.46 -10.64
CA GLY A 320 5.62 -1.80 -11.05
C GLY A 320 7.13 -1.95 -11.30
N TYR A 321 7.80 -0.87 -11.72
CA TYR A 321 9.26 -0.84 -11.90
C TYR A 321 10.02 -0.84 -10.57
N ILE A 322 9.52 -0.09 -9.58
CA ILE A 322 10.23 0.10 -8.30
C ILE A 322 10.00 -1.09 -7.35
N THR A 323 8.85 -1.75 -7.45
CA THR A 323 8.39 -2.78 -6.51
C THR A 323 8.66 -4.21 -6.99
N GLU A 324 8.45 -5.21 -6.12
CA GLU A 324 8.75 -6.61 -6.41
C GLU A 324 7.52 -7.41 -6.85
N GLY A 325 6.69 -6.84 -7.72
CA GLY A 325 5.52 -7.51 -8.31
C GLY A 325 4.29 -6.63 -8.32
N GLN A 326 3.12 -7.24 -8.49
CA GLN A 326 1.80 -6.58 -8.40
C GLN A 326 0.68 -7.60 -8.20
N ILE A 327 -0.33 -7.23 -7.45
CA ILE A 327 -1.62 -7.91 -7.36
C ILE A 327 -2.62 -7.09 -8.18
N ILE A 328 -3.33 -7.70 -9.11
CA ILE A 328 -4.26 -6.99 -10.01
C ILE A 328 -5.69 -7.36 -9.66
N LEU A 329 -6.54 -6.34 -9.46
CA LEU A 329 -7.97 -6.52 -9.32
C LEU A 329 -8.66 -6.42 -10.69
N SER A 330 -9.56 -7.35 -10.98
CA SER A 330 -10.27 -7.45 -12.25
C SER A 330 -11.70 -6.94 -12.14
N ARG A 331 -12.05 -6.02 -13.04
CA ARG A 331 -13.43 -5.55 -13.20
C ARG A 331 -14.37 -6.66 -13.69
N GLU A 332 -13.86 -7.56 -14.53
CA GLU A 332 -14.63 -8.69 -15.03
C GLU A 332 -14.98 -9.67 -13.91
N LEU A 333 -14.01 -10.06 -13.08
CA LEU A 333 -14.24 -10.91 -11.92
C LEU A 333 -15.20 -10.25 -10.92
N HIS A 334 -15.05 -8.94 -10.69
CA HIS A 334 -15.95 -8.18 -9.82
C HIS A 334 -17.39 -8.21 -10.32
N LYS A 335 -17.63 -7.98 -11.62
CA LYS A 335 -18.96 -8.07 -12.24
C LYS A 335 -19.58 -9.46 -12.12
N ARG A 336 -18.76 -10.51 -12.08
CA ARG A 336 -19.20 -11.90 -11.87
C ARG A 336 -19.39 -12.27 -10.39
N GLY A 337 -19.22 -11.31 -9.45
CA GLY A 337 -19.43 -11.52 -8.02
C GLY A 337 -18.29 -12.25 -7.32
N VAL A 338 -17.08 -12.31 -7.91
CA VAL A 338 -15.88 -12.87 -7.25
C VAL A 338 -15.35 -11.85 -6.26
N VAL A 339 -15.17 -12.26 -5.00
CA VAL A 339 -14.78 -11.37 -3.88
C VAL A 339 -13.72 -12.02 -3.00
N PRO A 340 -12.50 -11.40 -2.86
CA PRO A 340 -11.98 -10.25 -3.62
C PRO A 340 -11.74 -10.61 -5.09
N PRO A 341 -11.87 -9.65 -6.03
CA PRO A 341 -11.76 -9.93 -7.46
C PRO A 341 -10.29 -9.96 -7.94
N VAL A 342 -9.45 -10.75 -7.32
CA VAL A 342 -8.02 -10.87 -7.65
C VAL A 342 -7.85 -11.68 -8.93
N ASP A 343 -7.30 -11.04 -9.96
CA ASP A 343 -6.90 -11.73 -11.19
C ASP A 343 -5.51 -12.34 -11.01
N VAL A 344 -5.47 -13.63 -10.81
CA VAL A 344 -4.23 -14.34 -10.45
C VAL A 344 -3.26 -14.51 -11.63
N LEU A 345 -3.74 -14.49 -12.88
CA LEU A 345 -2.88 -14.71 -14.05
C LEU A 345 -1.93 -13.54 -14.34
N PRO A 346 -2.39 -12.27 -14.36
CA PRO A 346 -1.51 -11.13 -14.53
C PRO A 346 -0.87 -10.66 -13.22
N SER A 347 -1.26 -11.21 -12.07
CA SER A 347 -0.64 -10.94 -10.79
C SER A 347 0.69 -11.67 -10.65
N LEU A 348 1.66 -11.04 -9.98
CA LEU A 348 3.00 -11.58 -9.81
C LEU A 348 3.62 -11.10 -8.51
N SER A 349 4.13 -12.01 -7.70
CA SER A 349 5.11 -11.71 -6.66
C SER A 349 6.46 -12.27 -7.07
N ARG A 350 7.45 -11.39 -7.28
CA ARG A 350 8.80 -11.80 -7.73
C ARG A 350 9.60 -12.51 -6.65
N LEU A 351 9.21 -12.36 -5.39
CA LEU A 351 9.89 -12.95 -4.24
C LEU A 351 9.15 -14.18 -3.66
N LYS A 352 8.03 -14.59 -4.24
CA LYS A 352 7.16 -15.66 -3.72
C LYS A 352 7.92 -16.94 -3.35
N ASP A 353 8.85 -17.37 -4.21
CA ASP A 353 9.61 -18.61 -4.00
C ASP A 353 10.54 -18.56 -2.78
N LYS A 354 10.86 -17.37 -2.28
CA LYS A 354 11.71 -17.17 -1.10
C LYS A 354 10.94 -17.36 0.20
N GLY A 355 9.63 -17.09 0.20
CA GLY A 355 8.77 -17.16 1.39
C GLY A 355 8.06 -18.49 1.60
N ILE A 356 8.22 -19.49 0.70
CA ILE A 356 7.43 -20.73 0.71
C ILE A 356 8.29 -21.97 0.88
N GLY A 357 7.66 -23.10 1.22
CA GLY A 357 8.28 -24.41 1.35
C GLY A 357 8.48 -24.85 2.78
N LYS A 358 9.26 -25.93 2.95
CA LYS A 358 9.52 -26.59 4.23
C LYS A 358 10.09 -25.60 5.26
N GLY A 359 9.45 -25.50 6.42
CA GLY A 359 9.86 -24.62 7.52
C GLY A 359 9.33 -23.16 7.42
N LYS A 360 8.64 -22.81 6.33
CA LYS A 360 8.04 -21.48 6.10
C LYS A 360 6.52 -21.57 5.92
N THR A 361 6.10 -22.43 5.00
CA THR A 361 4.71 -22.80 4.75
C THR A 361 4.60 -24.33 4.78
N ARG A 362 4.14 -24.95 3.71
CA ARG A 362 4.11 -26.42 3.58
C ARG A 362 5.02 -26.87 2.43
N GLU A 363 5.57 -28.06 2.53
CA GLU A 363 6.59 -28.60 1.61
C GLU A 363 6.16 -28.72 0.15
N ASP A 364 4.84 -28.90 -0.09
CA ASP A 364 4.22 -29.03 -1.41
C ASP A 364 3.80 -27.70 -2.01
N HIS A 365 3.94 -26.58 -1.28
CA HIS A 365 3.37 -25.29 -1.67
C HIS A 365 3.83 -24.85 -3.07
N ALA A 366 5.12 -24.91 -3.38
CA ALA A 366 5.65 -24.50 -4.68
C ALA A 366 5.07 -25.30 -5.85
N ASP A 367 5.00 -26.62 -5.70
CA ASP A 367 4.48 -27.53 -6.73
C ASP A 367 2.97 -27.30 -6.90
N THR A 368 2.22 -27.20 -5.79
CA THR A 368 0.78 -26.94 -5.77
C THR A 368 0.45 -25.58 -6.42
N MET A 369 1.17 -24.54 -6.07
CA MET A 369 1.03 -23.19 -6.66
C MET A 369 1.21 -23.22 -8.18
N ASN A 370 2.30 -23.83 -8.66
CA ASN A 370 2.61 -23.89 -10.09
C ASN A 370 1.57 -24.72 -10.86
N GLN A 371 1.04 -25.78 -10.24
CA GLN A 371 0.00 -26.60 -10.87
C GLN A 371 -1.33 -25.89 -10.92
N LEU A 372 -1.77 -25.27 -9.82
CA LEU A 372 -3.01 -24.47 -9.78
C LEU A 372 -3.02 -23.35 -10.83
N PHE A 373 -1.91 -22.62 -10.92
CA PHE A 373 -1.73 -21.55 -11.91
C PHE A 373 -1.86 -22.08 -13.34
N ALA A 374 -1.16 -23.18 -13.66
CA ALA A 374 -1.19 -23.77 -14.99
C ALA A 374 -2.58 -24.33 -15.36
N CYS A 375 -3.24 -24.99 -14.40
CA CYS A 375 -4.60 -25.53 -14.62
C CYS A 375 -5.62 -24.40 -14.80
N TYR A 376 -5.52 -23.32 -14.06
CA TYR A 376 -6.39 -22.18 -14.21
C TYR A 376 -6.19 -21.46 -15.55
N ALA A 377 -4.94 -21.25 -15.98
CA ALA A 377 -4.65 -20.66 -17.28
C ALA A 377 -5.26 -21.49 -18.41
N ARG A 378 -5.02 -22.81 -18.43
CA ARG A 378 -5.59 -23.72 -19.42
C ARG A 378 -7.14 -23.74 -19.36
N GLY A 379 -7.70 -23.74 -18.16
CA GLY A 379 -9.17 -23.74 -17.98
C GLY A 379 -9.83 -22.46 -18.52
N LYS A 380 -9.15 -21.30 -18.42
CA LYS A 380 -9.62 -20.04 -19.06
C LYS A 380 -9.57 -20.16 -20.58
N GLU A 381 -8.50 -20.67 -21.15
CA GLU A 381 -8.39 -20.91 -22.60
C GLU A 381 -9.49 -21.86 -23.10
N CYS A 382 -9.78 -22.94 -22.36
CA CYS A 382 -10.87 -23.86 -22.70
C CYS A 382 -12.25 -23.19 -22.65
N LYS A 383 -12.51 -22.32 -21.67
CA LYS A 383 -13.75 -21.53 -21.60
C LYS A 383 -13.89 -20.56 -22.76
N GLU A 384 -12.81 -19.89 -23.14
CA GLU A 384 -12.81 -18.99 -24.30
C GLU A 384 -13.07 -19.75 -25.60
N LEU A 385 -12.44 -20.93 -25.76
CA LEU A 385 -12.66 -21.80 -26.92
C LEU A 385 -14.11 -22.27 -26.98
N ALA A 386 -14.70 -22.70 -25.86
CA ALA A 386 -16.11 -23.10 -25.77
C ALA A 386 -17.06 -21.94 -26.13
N ALA A 387 -16.74 -20.72 -25.70
CA ALA A 387 -17.55 -19.54 -26.02
C ALA A 387 -17.57 -19.21 -27.54
N ILE A 388 -16.50 -19.53 -28.26
CA ILE A 388 -16.38 -19.25 -29.70
C ILE A 388 -16.90 -20.42 -30.56
N LEU A 389 -16.54 -21.66 -30.23
CA LEU A 389 -16.82 -22.86 -31.07
C LEU A 389 -17.90 -23.79 -30.51
N GLY A 390 -18.38 -23.50 -29.30
CA GLY A 390 -19.33 -24.36 -28.59
C GLY A 390 -18.65 -25.51 -27.82
N ASP A 391 -19.39 -26.07 -26.85
CA ASP A 391 -18.86 -27.13 -25.94
C ASP A 391 -18.50 -28.44 -26.70
N ALA A 392 -19.08 -28.66 -27.88
CA ALA A 392 -18.73 -29.81 -28.71
C ALA A 392 -17.31 -29.79 -29.26
N ALA A 393 -16.66 -28.64 -29.29
CA ALA A 393 -15.26 -28.50 -29.72
C ALA A 393 -14.25 -28.91 -28.65
N LEU A 394 -14.70 -29.07 -27.39
CA LEU A 394 -13.84 -29.45 -26.26
C LEU A 394 -13.68 -30.96 -26.16
N THR A 395 -12.47 -31.41 -25.90
CA THR A 395 -12.21 -32.79 -25.44
C THR A 395 -12.76 -32.99 -24.02
N GLU A 396 -12.96 -34.23 -23.57
CA GLU A 396 -13.41 -34.52 -22.20
C GLU A 396 -12.46 -33.94 -21.15
N VAL A 397 -11.14 -33.94 -21.42
CA VAL A 397 -10.14 -33.33 -20.53
C VAL A 397 -10.27 -31.82 -20.52
N ASP A 398 -10.53 -31.17 -21.65
CA ASP A 398 -10.72 -29.71 -21.71
C ASP A 398 -11.98 -29.26 -20.96
N LYS A 399 -13.04 -30.08 -20.97
CA LYS A 399 -14.24 -29.85 -20.16
C LYS A 399 -13.91 -29.88 -18.65
N LEU A 400 -13.04 -30.79 -18.22
CA LEU A 400 -12.56 -30.84 -16.83
C LEU A 400 -11.75 -29.60 -16.46
N TYR A 401 -10.89 -29.10 -17.36
CA TYR A 401 -10.14 -27.85 -17.14
C TYR A 401 -11.08 -26.64 -17.08
N ALA A 402 -12.08 -26.58 -17.92
CA ALA A 402 -13.10 -25.51 -17.89
C ALA A 402 -13.91 -25.54 -16.57
N LYS A 403 -14.29 -26.75 -16.09
CA LYS A 403 -14.94 -26.97 -14.80
C LYS A 403 -14.01 -26.54 -13.65
N PHE A 404 -12.77 -26.96 -13.69
CA PHE A 404 -11.74 -26.55 -12.70
C PHE A 404 -11.65 -25.03 -12.60
N ALA A 405 -11.52 -24.32 -13.72
CA ALA A 405 -11.40 -22.86 -13.72
C ALA A 405 -12.66 -22.18 -13.09
N GLY A 406 -13.85 -22.72 -13.31
CA GLY A 406 -15.06 -22.21 -12.67
C GLY A 406 -15.08 -22.41 -11.16
N GLU A 407 -14.76 -23.60 -10.70
CA GLU A 407 -14.68 -23.92 -9.27
C GLU A 407 -13.52 -23.19 -8.57
N PHE A 408 -12.40 -23.01 -9.27
CA PHE A 408 -11.27 -22.24 -8.77
C PHE A 408 -11.63 -20.76 -8.51
N GLU A 409 -12.30 -20.10 -9.47
CA GLU A 409 -12.78 -18.72 -9.27
C GLU A 409 -13.79 -18.64 -8.12
N LYS A 410 -14.75 -19.58 -8.08
CA LYS A 410 -15.84 -19.58 -7.11
C LYS A 410 -15.43 -19.92 -5.69
N ARG A 411 -14.45 -20.81 -5.51
CA ARG A 411 -14.11 -21.36 -4.19
C ARG A 411 -12.74 -20.94 -3.69
N TYR A 412 -11.74 -20.83 -4.57
CA TYR A 412 -10.37 -20.47 -4.20
C TYR A 412 -10.18 -18.96 -4.18
N VAL A 413 -10.49 -18.27 -5.27
CA VAL A 413 -10.35 -16.81 -5.37
C VAL A 413 -11.45 -16.11 -4.57
N SER A 414 -12.70 -16.49 -4.78
CA SER A 414 -13.84 -15.90 -4.06
C SER A 414 -13.94 -16.49 -2.64
N GLN A 415 -13.56 -15.69 -1.64
CA GLN A 415 -13.67 -16.09 -0.23
C GLN A 415 -14.44 -15.10 0.64
N GLY A 416 -14.83 -13.93 0.08
CA GLY A 416 -15.42 -12.83 0.83
C GLY A 416 -14.41 -12.07 1.67
N PHE A 417 -14.77 -10.85 2.13
CA PHE A 417 -13.86 -9.98 2.87
C PHE A 417 -13.75 -10.29 4.36
N GLN A 418 -14.56 -11.19 4.89
CA GLN A 418 -14.55 -11.54 6.32
C GLN A 418 -13.80 -12.84 6.61
N LYS A 419 -13.58 -13.69 5.60
CA LYS A 419 -12.96 -14.99 5.81
C LYS A 419 -11.44 -14.84 5.83
N ASN A 420 -10.86 -15.35 6.90
CA ASN A 420 -9.41 -15.51 7.06
C ASN A 420 -9.07 -16.99 6.83
N ARG A 421 -8.29 -17.29 5.80
CA ARG A 421 -7.83 -18.66 5.53
C ARG A 421 -6.36 -18.78 5.89
N SER A 422 -6.03 -19.80 6.65
CA SER A 422 -4.63 -20.16 6.88
C SER A 422 -3.98 -20.66 5.58
N ILE A 423 -2.65 -20.73 5.57
CA ILE A 423 -1.95 -21.27 4.41
C ILE A 423 -2.24 -22.76 4.22
N GLU A 424 -2.44 -23.51 5.31
CA GLU A 424 -2.82 -24.92 5.28
C GLU A 424 -4.21 -25.08 4.64
N GLU A 425 -5.21 -24.34 5.09
CA GLU A 425 -6.56 -24.35 4.49
C GLU A 425 -6.54 -23.95 3.01
N THR A 426 -5.68 -23.00 2.65
CA THR A 426 -5.49 -22.55 1.27
C THR A 426 -4.92 -23.66 0.39
N LEU A 427 -3.89 -24.36 0.86
CA LEU A 427 -3.28 -25.45 0.12
C LEU A 427 -4.18 -26.69 0.05
N ASP A 428 -4.89 -27.01 1.14
CA ASP A 428 -5.85 -28.12 1.15
C ASP A 428 -7.01 -27.89 0.17
N LEU A 429 -7.54 -26.66 0.12
CA LEU A 429 -8.52 -26.28 -0.88
C LEU A 429 -7.96 -26.37 -2.31
N GLY A 430 -6.70 -26.00 -2.50
CA GLY A 430 -6.00 -26.19 -3.77
C GLY A 430 -5.96 -27.66 -4.20
N TRP A 431 -5.62 -28.56 -3.30
CA TRP A 431 -5.61 -29.99 -3.57
C TRP A 431 -7.00 -30.57 -3.85
N GLU A 432 -8.00 -30.12 -3.10
CA GLU A 432 -9.39 -30.51 -3.37
C GLU A 432 -9.82 -30.15 -4.79
N LEU A 433 -9.50 -28.94 -5.25
CA LEU A 433 -9.79 -28.51 -6.61
C LEU A 433 -8.97 -29.26 -7.67
N LEU A 434 -7.69 -29.55 -7.41
CA LEU A 434 -6.87 -30.37 -8.32
C LEU A 434 -7.41 -31.78 -8.48
N GLY A 435 -8.17 -32.28 -7.51
CA GLY A 435 -8.88 -33.57 -7.60
C GLY A 435 -9.95 -33.65 -8.70
N ILE A 436 -10.39 -32.50 -9.27
CA ILE A 436 -11.28 -32.46 -10.44
C ILE A 436 -10.58 -33.03 -11.68
N LEU A 437 -9.27 -32.87 -11.77
CA LEU A 437 -8.45 -33.32 -12.88
C LEU A 437 -7.87 -34.71 -12.59
N PRO A 438 -7.69 -35.56 -13.61
CA PRO A 438 -7.02 -36.85 -13.41
C PRO A 438 -5.56 -36.65 -13.01
N ARG A 439 -5.03 -37.55 -12.18
CA ARG A 439 -3.65 -37.51 -11.71
C ARG A 439 -2.61 -37.32 -12.83
N SER A 440 -2.86 -37.90 -14.00
CA SER A 440 -1.98 -37.80 -15.18
C SER A 440 -1.80 -36.38 -15.72
N GLU A 441 -2.71 -35.47 -15.40
CA GLU A 441 -2.64 -34.06 -15.79
C GLU A 441 -1.84 -33.20 -14.80
N LEU A 442 -1.56 -33.70 -13.60
CA LEU A 442 -0.85 -32.97 -12.54
C LEU A 442 0.68 -33.08 -12.67
N LYS A 443 1.22 -32.74 -13.85
CA LYS A 443 2.62 -32.96 -14.27
C LYS A 443 3.63 -32.04 -13.58
N ARG A 444 3.19 -31.00 -12.88
CA ARG A 444 4.06 -30.04 -12.17
C ARG A 444 4.29 -30.38 -10.71
N ILE A 445 3.67 -31.47 -10.24
CA ILE A 445 3.75 -31.93 -8.86
C ILE A 445 4.55 -33.23 -8.80
N LYS A 446 5.45 -33.31 -7.85
CA LYS A 446 6.24 -34.52 -7.60
C LYS A 446 5.37 -35.67 -7.10
N ASP A 447 5.67 -36.91 -7.51
CA ASP A 447 4.90 -38.10 -7.13
C ASP A 447 4.74 -38.25 -5.62
N VAL A 448 5.77 -37.91 -4.82
CA VAL A 448 5.71 -37.98 -3.36
C VAL A 448 4.58 -37.10 -2.78
N TYR A 449 4.29 -35.94 -3.39
CA TYR A 449 3.20 -35.10 -2.95
C TYR A 449 1.86 -35.56 -3.53
N LEU A 450 1.84 -36.07 -4.76
CA LEU A 450 0.66 -36.71 -5.33
C LEU A 450 0.20 -37.88 -4.48
N ASP A 451 1.11 -38.75 -4.04
CA ASP A 451 0.79 -39.90 -3.20
C ASP A 451 0.26 -39.46 -1.82
N LYS A 452 0.72 -38.33 -1.32
CA LYS A 452 0.36 -37.84 0.01
C LYS A 452 -0.95 -37.05 0.03
N TYR A 453 -1.18 -36.18 -0.96
CA TYR A 453 -2.25 -35.18 -0.90
C TYR A 453 -3.33 -35.34 -1.97
N TYR A 454 -3.05 -36.02 -3.11
CA TYR A 454 -4.03 -36.15 -4.18
C TYR A 454 -5.18 -37.07 -3.80
N LYS A 455 -6.40 -36.56 -3.94
CA LYS A 455 -7.64 -37.33 -3.85
C LYS A 455 -8.51 -36.98 -5.05
N LYS A 456 -8.94 -37.97 -5.82
CA LYS A 456 -9.88 -37.73 -6.91
C LYS A 456 -11.18 -37.22 -6.32
N ALA A 457 -11.73 -36.13 -6.88
CA ALA A 457 -13.04 -35.65 -6.48
C ALA A 457 -14.10 -36.72 -6.80
N GLU A 458 -14.96 -37.03 -5.85
CA GLU A 458 -16.10 -37.90 -6.08
C GLU A 458 -17.04 -37.21 -7.08
N GLU A 459 -17.51 -37.96 -8.08
CA GLU A 459 -18.51 -37.49 -9.03
C GLU A 459 -19.84 -37.41 -8.28
N ASN A 460 -20.23 -36.20 -7.83
CA ASN A 460 -21.58 -35.91 -7.37
C ASN A 460 -22.46 -35.38 -8.52
#